data_dbd4c192ff7e6ebc21566be942c76bc9
#
_entry.id   dbd4c192ff7e6ebc21566be942c76bc9
#
_cell.length_a   1.000
_cell.length_b   1.000
_cell.length_c   1.000
_cell.angle_alpha   90.00
_cell.angle_beta   90.00
_cell.angle_gamma   90.00
#
_symmetry.space_group_name_H-M   'P 1'
#
loop_
_entity.id
_entity.type
_entity.pdbx_description
1 polymer ?
#
loop_
_entity_poly.entity_id
_entity_poly.type
_entity_poly.pdbx_seq_one_letter_code
_entity_poly.pdbx_strand_id
1 'polypeptide(L)'
;MSKPVPLAVALQYDKSAGPVPRVVAKGRGDSGEAILALARAHGVPVEENAPLAEALAQVEIGDDIPEALYRAVAEVLVFILRASGKID
;
A
#
# COMPACT_ATOMS: atom_id res chain seq x y z
N MET A 1 -14.33 -21.19 -12.68
CA MET A 1 -14.34 -19.93 -11.95
C MET A 1 -12.94 -19.33 -11.95
N SER A 2 -12.85 -18.09 -12.33
CA SER A 2 -11.58 -17.42 -12.33
C SER A 2 -11.22 -16.93 -10.93
N LYS A 3 -9.93 -16.98 -10.60
CA LYS A 3 -9.45 -16.40 -9.36
C LYS A 3 -9.52 -14.88 -9.46
N PRO A 4 -9.73 -14.17 -8.34
CA PRO A 4 -9.63 -12.71 -8.35
C PRO A 4 -8.26 -12.29 -8.88
N VAL A 5 -8.25 -11.28 -9.72
CA VAL A 5 -7.02 -10.72 -10.23
C VAL A 5 -6.38 -9.90 -9.10
N PRO A 6 -5.16 -10.22 -8.67
CA PRO A 6 -4.54 -9.47 -7.59
C PRO A 6 -4.26 -8.04 -8.01
N LEU A 7 -4.62 -7.11 -7.16
CA LEU A 7 -4.28 -5.70 -7.30
C LEU A 7 -3.38 -5.33 -6.12
N ALA A 8 -2.18 -4.89 -6.41
CA ALA A 8 -1.25 -4.43 -5.39
C ALA A 8 -0.92 -2.96 -5.61
N VAL A 9 -0.87 -2.22 -4.53
CA VAL A 9 -0.44 -0.82 -4.53
C VAL A 9 0.63 -0.66 -3.46
N ALA A 10 1.78 -0.16 -3.85
CA ALA A 10 2.88 0.07 -2.93
C ALA A 10 2.90 1.54 -2.52
N LEU A 11 3.01 1.77 -1.23
CA LEU A 11 3.10 3.10 -0.67
C LEU A 11 4.46 3.30 -0.03
N GLN A 12 4.99 4.49 -0.20
CA GLN A 12 6.19 4.94 0.51
C GLN A 12 5.77 5.98 1.52
N TYR A 13 6.18 5.75 2.77
CA TYR A 13 5.94 6.72 3.82
C TYR A 13 7.26 7.04 4.49
N ASP A 14 7.73 8.28 4.28
CA ASP A 14 8.98 8.75 4.84
C ASP A 14 8.70 10.09 5.50
N LYS A 15 8.77 10.11 6.83
CA LYS A 15 8.50 11.31 7.61
C LYS A 15 9.40 12.47 7.24
N SER A 16 10.62 12.19 6.78
CA SER A 16 11.55 13.26 6.40
C SER A 16 11.18 13.89 5.06
N ALA A 17 10.45 13.15 4.21
CA ALA A 17 10.00 13.67 2.92
C ALA A 17 8.64 14.34 3.00
N GLY A 18 7.91 14.14 4.11
CA GLY A 18 6.60 14.74 4.31
C GLY A 18 5.66 13.82 5.10
N PRO A 19 4.52 14.34 5.57
CA PRO A 19 3.61 13.58 6.42
C PRO A 19 2.67 12.66 5.64
N VAL A 20 2.66 12.72 4.31
CA VAL A 20 1.68 12.02 3.48
C VAL A 20 2.35 10.91 2.70
N PRO A 21 1.83 9.68 2.76
CA PRO A 21 2.34 8.59 1.92
C PRO A 21 2.15 8.88 0.44
N ARG A 22 3.00 8.26 -0.37
CA ARG A 22 3.01 8.43 -1.82
C ARG A 22 2.87 7.08 -2.49
N VAL A 23 2.13 7.02 -3.58
CA VAL A 23 2.03 5.80 -4.39
C VAL A 23 3.29 5.66 -5.22
N VAL A 24 4.04 4.57 -5.04
CA VAL A 24 5.29 4.36 -5.78
C VAL A 24 5.21 3.22 -6.78
N ALA A 25 4.22 2.33 -6.66
CA ALA A 25 4.00 1.27 -7.63
C ALA A 25 2.56 0.79 -7.52
N LYS A 26 2.03 0.29 -8.62
CA LYS A 26 0.71 -0.35 -8.64
C LYS A 26 0.65 -1.31 -9.83
N GLY A 27 -0.12 -2.38 -9.67
CA GLY A 27 -0.28 -3.34 -10.75
C GLY A 27 -1.37 -4.36 -10.46
N ARG A 28 -1.94 -4.89 -11.54
CA ARG A 28 -2.93 -5.97 -11.50
C ARG A 28 -2.35 -7.22 -12.13
N GLY A 29 -2.88 -8.37 -11.75
CA GLY A 29 -2.46 -9.64 -12.33
C GLY A 29 -1.00 -9.92 -12.04
N ASP A 30 -0.25 -10.24 -13.09
CA ASP A 30 1.17 -10.56 -12.97
C ASP A 30 1.97 -9.41 -12.36
N SER A 31 1.64 -8.18 -12.72
CA SER A 31 2.30 -7.00 -12.13
C SER A 31 2.00 -6.89 -10.64
N GLY A 32 0.76 -7.15 -10.23
CA GLY A 32 0.40 -7.16 -8.82
C GLY A 32 1.13 -8.25 -8.06
N GLU A 33 1.22 -9.44 -8.63
CA GLU A 33 1.97 -10.55 -8.01
C GLU A 33 3.44 -10.23 -7.88
N ALA A 34 4.02 -9.57 -8.88
CA ALA A 34 5.42 -9.16 -8.82
C ALA A 34 5.67 -8.16 -7.70
N ILE A 35 4.76 -7.20 -7.50
CA ILE A 35 4.87 -6.24 -6.41
C ILE A 35 4.83 -6.96 -5.07
N LEU A 36 3.89 -7.90 -4.91
CA LEU A 36 3.78 -8.67 -3.66
C LEU A 36 5.02 -9.52 -3.40
N ALA A 37 5.56 -10.14 -4.44
CA ALA A 37 6.77 -10.95 -4.31
C ALA A 37 7.96 -10.11 -3.87
N LEU A 38 8.11 -8.91 -4.45
CA LEU A 38 9.17 -7.98 -4.05
C LEU A 38 9.00 -7.52 -2.61
N ALA A 39 7.76 -7.22 -2.21
CA ALA A 39 7.50 -6.81 -0.84
C ALA A 39 7.91 -7.90 0.15
N ARG A 40 7.55 -9.15 -0.12
CA ARG A 40 7.92 -10.27 0.73
C ARG A 40 9.43 -10.48 0.77
N ALA A 41 10.08 -10.37 -0.38
CA ALA A 41 11.53 -10.56 -0.47
C ALA A 41 12.31 -9.51 0.33
N HIS A 42 11.77 -8.31 0.45
CA HIS A 42 12.42 -7.21 1.16
C HIS A 42 11.83 -6.93 2.55
N GLY A 43 10.97 -7.82 3.04
CA GLY A 43 10.39 -7.66 4.37
C GLY A 43 9.44 -6.48 4.51
N VAL A 44 8.87 -6.02 3.41
CA VAL A 44 7.90 -4.93 3.43
C VAL A 44 6.54 -5.49 3.88
N PRO A 45 5.91 -4.87 4.89
CA PRO A 45 4.60 -5.34 5.35
C PRO A 45 3.55 -5.25 4.27
N VAL A 46 2.66 -6.25 4.23
CA VAL A 46 1.57 -6.32 3.27
C VAL A 46 0.26 -6.44 4.03
N GLU A 47 -0.69 -5.61 3.69
CA GLU A 47 -2.04 -5.64 4.25
C GLU A 47 -3.05 -5.88 3.14
N GLU A 48 -3.98 -6.81 3.35
CA GLU A 48 -5.05 -7.06 2.39
C GLU A 48 -6.23 -6.14 2.68
N ASN A 49 -6.55 -5.28 1.71
CA ASN A 49 -7.69 -4.38 1.82
C ASN A 49 -8.10 -3.99 0.40
N ALA A 50 -8.97 -4.82 -0.18
CA ALA A 50 -9.37 -4.64 -1.57
C ALA A 50 -10.03 -3.29 -1.85
N PRO A 51 -10.98 -2.80 -1.02
CA PRO A 51 -11.56 -1.49 -1.28
C PRO A 51 -10.53 -0.37 -1.26
N LEU A 52 -9.59 -0.41 -0.33
CA LEU A 52 -8.55 0.62 -0.25
C LEU A 52 -7.59 0.52 -1.44
N ALA A 53 -7.22 -0.69 -1.83
CA ALA A 53 -6.35 -0.88 -2.98
C ALA A 53 -6.99 -0.33 -4.26
N GLU A 54 -8.29 -0.56 -4.46
CA GLU A 54 -9.00 -0.02 -5.62
C GLU A 54 -9.02 1.51 -5.59
N ALA A 55 -9.25 2.11 -4.44
CA ALA A 55 -9.22 3.56 -4.32
C ALA A 55 -7.83 4.12 -4.60
N LEU A 56 -6.79 3.49 -4.05
CA LEU A 56 -5.41 3.92 -4.25
C LEU A 56 -4.94 3.71 -5.69
N ALA A 57 -5.50 2.73 -6.39
CA ALA A 57 -5.14 2.49 -7.79
C ALA A 57 -5.52 3.64 -8.70
N GLN A 58 -6.41 4.53 -8.26
CA GLN A 58 -6.78 5.73 -9.03
C GLN A 58 -5.72 6.84 -8.91
N VAL A 59 -4.80 6.72 -7.98
CA VAL A 59 -3.77 7.73 -7.76
C VAL A 59 -2.61 7.47 -8.72
N GLU A 60 -2.08 8.53 -9.32
CA GLU A 60 -0.93 8.41 -10.21
C GLU A 60 0.33 8.03 -9.42
N ILE A 61 1.17 7.20 -10.03
CA ILE A 61 2.46 6.85 -9.44
C ILE A 61 3.29 8.13 -9.26
N GLY A 62 3.84 8.30 -8.07
CA GLY A 62 4.63 9.49 -7.72
C GLY A 62 3.83 10.55 -6.98
N ASP A 63 2.51 10.42 -6.94
CA ASP A 63 1.66 11.39 -6.26
C ASP A 63 1.38 10.97 -4.83
N ASP A 64 1.14 11.96 -3.99
CA ASP A 64 0.67 11.75 -2.63
C ASP A 64 -0.75 11.17 -2.66
N ILE A 65 -1.10 10.39 -1.65
CA ILE A 65 -2.48 9.92 -1.53
C ILE A 65 -3.40 11.13 -1.32
N PRO A 66 -4.63 11.07 -1.85
CA PRO A 66 -5.58 12.18 -1.66
C PRO A 66 -6.08 12.23 -0.23
N GLU A 67 -6.48 13.42 0.19
CA GLU A 67 -6.95 13.67 1.54
C GLU A 67 -8.09 12.74 1.94
N ALA A 68 -8.97 12.41 1.00
CA ALA A 68 -10.10 11.52 1.26
C ALA A 68 -9.66 10.13 1.74
N LEU A 69 -8.42 9.73 1.46
CA LEU A 69 -7.89 8.41 1.85
C LEU A 69 -6.96 8.46 3.07
N TYR A 70 -6.70 9.63 3.63
CA TYR A 70 -5.78 9.79 4.76
C TYR A 70 -6.13 8.88 5.92
N ARG A 71 -7.39 8.88 6.33
CA ARG A 71 -7.82 8.11 7.49
C ARG A 71 -7.68 6.61 7.26
N ALA A 72 -8.13 6.13 6.11
CA ALA A 72 -8.07 4.71 5.81
C ALA A 72 -6.62 4.22 5.74
N VAL A 73 -5.74 4.98 5.12
CA VAL A 73 -4.32 4.63 5.02
C VAL A 73 -3.66 4.71 6.40
N ALA A 74 -3.99 5.73 7.19
CA ALA A 74 -3.43 5.87 8.53
C ALA A 74 -3.78 4.67 9.41
N GLU A 75 -5.00 4.17 9.33
CA GLU A 75 -5.42 2.98 10.09
C GLU A 75 -4.59 1.75 9.70
N VAL A 76 -4.33 1.57 8.41
CA VAL A 76 -3.50 0.47 7.94
C VAL A 76 -2.07 0.62 8.45
N LEU A 77 -1.50 1.82 8.36
CA LEU A 77 -0.14 2.07 8.82
C LEU A 77 0.02 1.82 10.32
N VAL A 78 -0.95 2.25 11.12
CA VAL A 78 -0.92 1.99 12.57
C VAL A 78 -0.98 0.50 12.85
N PHE A 79 -1.85 -0.23 12.16
CA PHE A 79 -1.97 -1.67 12.31
C PHE A 79 -0.64 -2.36 12.00
N ILE A 80 -0.02 -2.01 10.87
CA ILE A 80 1.26 -2.59 10.44
C ILE A 80 2.36 -2.29 11.45
N LEU A 81 2.45 -1.06 11.93
CA LEU A 81 3.49 -0.68 12.89
C LEU A 81 3.32 -1.41 14.22
N ARG A 82 2.10 -1.58 14.68
CA ARG A 82 1.83 -2.34 15.91
C ARG A 82 2.19 -3.80 15.75
N ALA A 83 1.82 -4.40 14.61
CA ALA A 83 2.11 -5.80 14.33
C ALA A 83 3.61 -6.05 14.25
N SER A 84 4.39 -5.05 13.82
CA SER A 84 5.86 -5.18 13.73
C SER A 84 6.57 -4.79 15.03
N GLY A 85 5.83 -4.37 16.05
CA GLY A 85 6.41 -3.98 17.34
C GLY A 85 7.10 -2.63 17.34
N LYS A 86 6.82 -1.79 16.34
CA LYS A 86 7.47 -0.48 16.22
C LYS A 86 6.78 0.63 16.99
N ILE A 87 5.58 0.37 17.49
CA ILE A 87 4.83 1.31 18.31
C ILE A 87 4.58 0.67 19.67
N ASP A 88 4.90 1.37 20.72
CA ASP A 88 4.63 0.92 22.08
C ASP A 88 3.17 1.11 22.45
#